data_37a44f47f44fbe05c90db38a460bd4db
#
_entry.id   37a44f47f44fbe05c90db38a460bd4db
#
_cell.length_a   1.000
_cell.length_b   1.000
_cell.length_c   1.000
_cell.angle_alpha   90.00
_cell.angle_beta   90.00
_cell.angle_gamma   90.00
#
_symmetry.space_group_name_H-M   'P 1'
#
loop_
_entity.id
_entity.type
_entity.pdbx_description
1 polymer ?
#
loop_
_entity_poly.entity_id
_entity_poly.type
_entity_poly.pdbx_seq_one_letter_code
_entity_poly.pdbx_strand_id
1 'polypeptide(L)'
;MREKVVGTSFVKQKSIKELDGTLLPKEKGEYGVAEFHTQALLVPEPTNEYDPTTVAVVIRTKEGAAHRVGYLARTSPIKEGLNGVTPMKLTIYGYSEIGLSDSFVLGE
;
A
#
# COMPACT_ATOMS: atom_id res chain seq x y z
N MET A 1 3.23 -3.39 -14.58
CA MET A 1 4.17 -2.49 -13.89
C MET A 1 4.09 -2.71 -12.38
N ARG A 2 5.21 -2.72 -11.72
CA ARG A 2 5.26 -2.86 -10.26
C ARG A 2 6.05 -1.70 -9.69
N GLU A 3 5.56 -1.13 -8.60
CA GLU A 3 6.22 0.00 -7.97
C GLU A 3 6.13 -0.12 -6.45
N LYS A 4 7.26 0.10 -5.78
CA LYS A 4 7.31 0.07 -4.32
C LYS A 4 6.73 1.36 -3.74
N VAL A 5 5.86 1.21 -2.73
CA VAL A 5 5.32 2.33 -1.97
C VAL A 5 6.42 2.87 -1.07
N VAL A 6 6.55 4.20 -0.98
CA VAL A 6 7.53 4.86 -0.12
C VAL A 6 6.87 5.55 1.06
N GLY A 7 7.67 5.97 2.03
CA GLY A 7 7.17 6.68 3.21
C GLY A 7 6.38 5.82 4.18
N THR A 8 6.47 4.50 4.07
CA THR A 8 5.73 3.58 4.94
C THR A 8 6.16 3.66 6.39
N SER A 9 7.39 4.06 6.65
CA SER A 9 7.91 4.21 8.01
C SER A 9 7.38 5.45 8.73
N PHE A 10 6.85 6.41 7.99
CA PHE A 10 6.30 7.64 8.56
C PHE A 10 4.81 7.54 8.89
N VAL A 11 4.18 6.44 8.52
CA VAL A 11 2.75 6.22 8.71
C VAL A 11 2.57 5.09 9.73
N LYS A 12 1.69 5.31 10.71
CA LYS A 12 1.39 4.28 11.70
C LYS A 12 0.76 3.08 11.02
N GLN A 13 1.42 1.95 11.07
CA GLN A 13 0.93 0.74 10.43
C GLN A 13 -0.09 0.02 11.32
N LYS A 14 -1.12 -0.50 10.68
CA LYS A 14 -2.11 -1.32 11.36
C LYS A 14 -1.77 -2.80 11.21
N SER A 15 -2.30 -3.61 12.13
CA SER A 15 -2.22 -5.05 11.96
C SER A 15 -2.94 -5.48 10.68
N ILE A 16 -2.40 -6.46 10.00
CA ILE A 16 -3.01 -7.00 8.79
C ILE A 16 -4.44 -7.52 9.03
N LYS A 17 -4.73 -7.91 10.26
CA LYS A 17 -6.06 -8.38 10.65
C LYS A 17 -7.12 -7.29 10.57
N GLU A 18 -6.70 -6.03 10.63
CA GLU A 18 -7.59 -4.87 10.54
C GLU A 18 -7.84 -4.43 9.10
N LEU A 19 -7.03 -4.91 8.15
CA LEU A 19 -7.10 -4.48 6.76
C LEU A 19 -8.00 -5.41 5.94
N ASP A 20 -8.69 -4.82 4.97
CA ASP A 20 -9.52 -5.57 4.04
C ASP A 20 -8.66 -6.11 2.91
N GLY A 21 -8.60 -7.43 2.80
CA GLY A 21 -7.79 -8.09 1.78
C GLY A 21 -7.67 -9.59 2.02
N THR A 22 -6.79 -10.23 1.26
CA THR A 22 -6.60 -11.67 1.30
C THR A 22 -5.16 -12.03 1.67
N LEU A 23 -5.01 -12.74 2.77
CA LEU A 23 -3.72 -13.27 3.18
C LEU A 23 -3.45 -14.59 2.46
N LEU A 24 -2.32 -14.65 1.77
CA LEU A 24 -1.81 -15.88 1.17
C LEU A 24 -0.63 -16.34 2.03
N PRO A 25 -0.86 -17.27 2.97
CA PRO A 25 0.20 -17.72 3.84
C PRO A 25 1.22 -18.54 3.05
N LYS A 26 2.46 -18.46 3.49
CA LYS A 26 3.51 -19.29 2.96
C LYS A 26 3.25 -20.74 3.35
N GLU A 27 3.41 -21.66 2.42
CA GLU A 27 3.29 -23.08 2.72
C GLU A 27 4.48 -23.54 3.57
N LYS A 28 4.20 -24.52 4.42
CA LYS A 28 5.22 -25.07 5.33
C LYS A 28 6.38 -25.64 4.54
N GLY A 29 7.60 -25.19 4.86
CA GLY A 29 8.82 -25.66 4.21
C GLY A 29 9.24 -24.90 2.97
N GLU A 30 8.45 -23.94 2.51
CA GLU A 30 8.81 -23.14 1.36
C GLU A 30 9.68 -21.94 1.75
N TYR A 31 10.54 -21.54 0.83
CA TYR A 31 11.25 -20.27 0.93
C TYR A 31 10.37 -19.16 0.36
N GLY A 32 10.45 -18.00 0.95
CA GLY A 32 9.68 -16.86 0.54
C GLY A 32 8.96 -16.24 1.73
N VAL A 33 8.07 -15.34 1.46
CA VAL A 33 7.35 -14.60 2.48
C VAL A 33 5.85 -14.71 2.25
N ALA A 34 5.08 -14.59 3.31
CA ALA A 34 3.63 -14.49 3.19
C ALA A 34 3.28 -13.24 2.38
N GLU A 35 2.18 -13.29 1.65
CA GLU A 35 1.69 -12.18 0.84
C GLU A 35 0.29 -11.80 1.29
N PHE A 36 0.05 -10.52 1.37
CA PHE A 36 -1.29 -9.99 1.60
C PHE A 36 -1.70 -9.19 0.37
N HIS A 37 -2.80 -9.59 -0.24
CA HIS A 37 -3.31 -8.97 -1.46
C HIS A 37 -4.53 -8.12 -1.14
N THR A 38 -4.48 -6.86 -1.54
CA THR A 38 -5.59 -5.93 -1.36
C THR A 38 -5.67 -4.97 -2.53
N GLN A 39 -6.70 -4.16 -2.53
CA GLN A 39 -6.83 -3.05 -3.47
C GLN A 39 -6.54 -1.76 -2.73
N ALA A 40 -5.54 -1.03 -3.19
CA ALA A 40 -5.24 0.29 -2.69
C ALA A 40 -5.97 1.35 -3.50
N LEU A 41 -6.13 2.51 -2.90
CA LEU A 41 -6.62 3.72 -3.57
C LEU A 41 -5.45 4.69 -3.64
N LEU A 42 -5.20 5.21 -4.83
CA LEU A 42 -4.20 6.25 -5.05
C LEU A 42 -4.94 7.58 -4.98
N VAL A 43 -4.61 8.37 -3.96
CA VAL A 43 -5.33 9.61 -3.65
C VAL A 43 -4.41 10.81 -3.84
N PRO A 44 -4.58 11.58 -4.93
CA PRO A 44 -3.80 12.79 -5.13
C PRO A 44 -4.06 13.82 -4.03
N GLU A 45 -3.01 14.51 -3.64
CA GLU A 45 -3.07 15.57 -2.62
C GLU A 45 -2.61 16.90 -3.20
N PRO A 46 -3.39 17.55 -4.10
CA PRO A 46 -2.95 18.77 -4.79
C PRO A 46 -2.77 19.98 -3.87
N THR A 47 -3.33 19.90 -2.66
CA THR A 47 -3.18 20.96 -1.65
C THR A 47 -2.05 20.69 -0.67
N ASN A 48 -1.25 19.65 -0.90
CA ASN A 48 -0.11 19.34 -0.04
C ASN A 48 0.91 20.50 -0.10
N GLU A 49 1.23 21.07 1.06
CA GLU A 49 2.12 22.22 1.16
C GLU A 49 3.56 21.92 0.73
N TYR A 50 4.01 20.71 0.92
CA TYR A 50 5.39 20.32 0.63
C TYR A 50 5.57 19.89 -0.82
N ASP A 51 4.56 19.25 -1.38
CA ASP A 51 4.62 18.78 -2.76
C ASP A 51 3.19 18.55 -3.28
N PRO A 52 2.67 19.45 -4.14
CA PRO A 52 1.33 19.29 -4.69
C PRO A 52 1.18 18.11 -5.66
N THR A 53 2.28 17.45 -6.02
CA THR A 53 2.23 16.23 -6.83
C THR A 53 2.14 14.96 -5.99
N THR A 54 2.06 15.09 -4.67
CA THR A 54 1.97 13.96 -3.75
C THR A 54 0.73 13.12 -4.02
N VAL A 55 0.92 11.81 -4.03
CA VAL A 55 -0.18 10.85 -4.13
C VAL A 55 -0.07 9.87 -2.98
N ALA A 56 -1.08 9.87 -2.11
CA ALA A 56 -1.14 8.95 -1.00
C ALA A 56 -1.61 7.57 -1.45
N VAL A 57 -1.08 6.53 -0.82
CA VAL A 57 -1.51 5.16 -1.01
C VAL A 57 -2.33 4.75 0.21
N VAL A 58 -3.58 4.41 0.00
CA VAL A 58 -4.58 4.18 1.05
C VAL A 58 -5.17 2.79 0.90
N ILE A 59 -5.35 2.09 2.02
CA ILE A 59 -6.03 0.79 2.06
C ILE A 59 -7.26 0.94 2.94
N ARG A 60 -8.31 0.19 2.65
CA ARG A 60 -9.48 0.13 3.51
C ARG A 60 -9.24 -0.83 4.66
N THR A 61 -9.74 -0.46 5.84
CA THR A 61 -9.85 -1.39 6.95
C THR A 61 -11.10 -2.25 6.77
N LYS A 62 -11.22 -3.33 7.52
CA LYS A 62 -12.42 -4.18 7.49
C LYS A 62 -13.68 -3.45 7.91
N GLU A 63 -13.51 -2.38 8.67
CA GLU A 63 -14.62 -1.51 9.08
C GLU A 63 -15.00 -0.48 8.01
N GLY A 64 -14.25 -0.43 6.91
CA GLY A 64 -14.50 0.48 5.82
C GLY A 64 -13.80 1.84 5.93
N ALA A 65 -12.97 2.03 6.95
CA ALA A 65 -12.21 3.27 7.09
C ALA A 65 -11.02 3.28 6.16
N ALA A 66 -10.57 4.47 5.77
CA ALA A 66 -9.37 4.63 4.96
C ALA A 66 -8.14 4.69 5.86
N HIS A 67 -7.10 3.96 5.49
CA HIS A 67 -5.84 3.97 6.21
C HIS A 67 -4.68 4.22 5.25
N ARG A 68 -3.96 5.31 5.46
CA ARG A 68 -2.80 5.64 4.64
C ARG A 68 -1.64 4.74 5.03
N VAL A 69 -1.02 4.10 4.03
CA VAL A 69 0.13 3.20 4.26
C VAL A 69 1.42 3.76 3.70
N GLY A 70 1.36 4.79 2.89
CA GLY A 70 2.54 5.43 2.31
C GLY A 70 2.17 6.31 1.15
N TYR A 71 3.12 6.49 0.24
CA TYR A 71 3.00 7.40 -0.89
C TYR A 71 3.63 6.80 -2.14
N LEU A 72 3.25 7.32 -3.30
CA LEU A 72 4.01 7.07 -4.53
C LEU A 72 5.34 7.82 -4.43
N ALA A 73 6.39 7.23 -5.00
CA ALA A 73 7.67 7.90 -5.10
C ALA A 73 7.50 9.22 -5.85
N ARG A 74 8.29 10.23 -5.50
CA ARG A 74 8.21 11.55 -6.11
C ARG A 74 8.30 11.50 -7.64
N THR A 75 9.11 10.59 -8.16
CA THR A 75 9.36 10.43 -9.59
C THR A 75 8.53 9.32 -10.22
N SER A 76 7.49 8.84 -9.52
CA SER A 76 6.69 7.72 -10.01
C SER A 76 6.02 8.02 -11.35
N PRO A 77 6.20 7.16 -12.36
CA PRO A 77 5.50 7.34 -13.64
C PRO A 77 3.99 7.12 -13.53
N ILE A 78 3.52 6.46 -12.47
CA ILE A 78 2.09 6.27 -12.23
C ILE A 78 1.38 7.61 -12.09
N LYS A 79 2.04 8.60 -11.51
CA LYS A 79 1.45 9.94 -11.29
C LYS A 79 0.97 10.60 -12.57
N GLU A 80 1.64 10.35 -13.69
CA GLU A 80 1.32 11.00 -14.96
C GLU A 80 -0.05 10.59 -15.51
N GLY A 81 -0.50 9.39 -15.18
CA GLY A 81 -1.78 8.88 -15.67
C GLY A 81 -2.94 9.06 -14.71
N LEU A 82 -2.69 9.63 -13.54
CA LEU A 82 -3.74 9.74 -12.53
C LEU A 82 -4.67 10.92 -12.80
N ASN A 83 -5.96 10.64 -12.70
CA ASN A 83 -7.01 11.63 -12.84
C ASN A 83 -8.04 11.41 -11.72
N GLY A 84 -7.68 11.87 -10.52
CA GLY A 84 -8.47 11.65 -9.32
C GLY A 84 -8.10 10.36 -8.60
N VAL A 85 -8.96 9.90 -7.71
CA VAL A 85 -8.74 8.69 -6.92
C VAL A 85 -8.81 7.47 -7.84
N THR A 86 -7.75 6.67 -7.82
CA THR A 86 -7.60 5.53 -8.72
C THR A 86 -7.31 4.25 -7.94
N PRO A 87 -8.08 3.17 -8.13
CA PRO A 87 -7.78 1.89 -7.50
C PRO A 87 -6.61 1.19 -8.18
N MET A 88 -5.80 0.50 -7.39
CA MET A 88 -4.69 -0.28 -7.92
C MET A 88 -4.38 -1.44 -6.98
N LYS A 89 -4.03 -2.59 -7.54
CA LYS A 89 -3.65 -3.76 -6.75
C LYS A 89 -2.42 -3.45 -5.91
N LEU A 90 -2.45 -3.85 -4.66
CA LEU A 90 -1.34 -3.72 -3.73
C LEU A 90 -1.03 -5.09 -3.12
N THR A 91 0.24 -5.45 -3.11
CA THR A 91 0.71 -6.65 -2.44
C THR A 91 1.67 -6.26 -1.33
N ILE A 92 1.44 -6.80 -0.13
CA ILE A 92 2.31 -6.58 1.01
C ILE A 92 3.05 -7.88 1.28
N TYR A 93 4.38 -7.82 1.27
CA TYR A 93 5.25 -8.98 1.49
C TYR A 93 5.86 -8.95 2.88
N GLY A 94 6.16 -10.12 3.41
CA GLY A 94 6.88 -10.24 4.67
C GLY A 94 6.05 -9.92 5.89
N TYR A 95 4.75 -10.08 5.78
CA TYR A 95 3.83 -9.80 6.87
C TYR A 95 4.14 -10.64 8.12
N SER A 96 3.97 -10.03 9.30
CA SER A 96 3.99 -10.71 10.59
C SER A 96 2.70 -10.41 11.36
N GLU A 97 2.38 -11.22 12.36
CA GLU A 97 1.20 -11.01 13.18
C GLU A 97 1.25 -9.71 13.99
N ILE A 98 2.45 -9.22 14.24
CA ILE A 98 2.66 -8.02 15.04
C ILE A 98 2.43 -6.76 14.22
N GLY A 99 2.60 -6.84 12.91
CA GLY A 99 2.41 -5.70 12.02
C GLY A 99 2.93 -5.96 10.63
N LEU A 100 2.76 -4.95 9.78
CA LEU A 100 3.24 -4.97 8.41
C LEU A 100 4.68 -4.49 8.44
N SER A 101 5.60 -5.34 8.10
CA SER A 101 7.01 -5.01 8.29
C SER A 101 7.74 -4.59 7.03
N ASP A 102 7.23 -4.94 5.85
CA ASP A 102 8.17 -4.94 4.75
C ASP A 102 7.71 -4.23 3.48
N SER A 103 7.62 -4.94 2.40
CA SER A 103 7.48 -4.28 1.11
C SER A 103 6.04 -4.15 0.70
N PHE A 104 5.63 -2.93 0.42
CA PHE A 104 4.33 -2.60 -0.14
C PHE A 104 4.54 -2.33 -1.62
N VAL A 105 4.01 -3.20 -2.48
CA VAL A 105 4.23 -3.11 -3.93
C VAL A 105 2.92 -2.94 -4.67
N LEU A 106 2.81 -1.84 -5.43
CA LEU A 106 1.67 -1.55 -6.28
C LEU A 106 1.83 -2.22 -7.64
N GLY A 107 0.69 -2.63 -8.21
CA GLY A 107 0.63 -3.19 -9.54
C GLY A 107 0.88 -4.69 -9.57
N GLU A 108 1.18 -5.18 -10.72
CA GLU A 108 1.34 -6.62 -10.95
C GLU A 108 2.79 -7.04 -11.08
#